data_2c41e5d3c5f30339c5b209e7bb8556d3
#
_entry.id   2c41e5d3c5f30339c5b209e7bb8556d3
#
_cell.length_a   1.000
_cell.length_b   1.000
_cell.length_c   1.000
_cell.angle_alpha   90.00
_cell.angle_beta   90.00
_cell.angle_gamma   90.00
#
_symmetry.space_group_name_H-M   'P 1'
#
loop_
_entity.id
_entity.type
_entity.pdbx_description
1 polymer ?
#
loop_
_entity_poly.entity_id
_entity_poly.type
_entity_poly.pdbx_seq_one_letter_code
_entity_poly.pdbx_strand_id
1 'polypeptide(L)'
;MKRVLLVLLVLFVFNSNAQIIISSDTAVCGSYEDTLQALSAVQSGMAVDDQHDVVVPIGFTFNFYGLPYTQLVVSGNGYVTFDLMQASQYSPWAIGAPIPNPGVLPENAIMAPWQDINTGIGGAVYYGVTGIAPNRMFIVTWCAIPMFSCTSDLHTSQLVLYEGSDK
;
A
#
# COMPACT_ATOMS: atom_id res chain seq x y z
N MET A 1 -24.75 -12.30 55.04
CA MET A 1 -25.06 -11.75 53.72
C MET A 1 -23.77 -11.67 52.90
N LYS A 2 -23.58 -12.60 51.96
CA LYS A 2 -22.39 -12.62 51.05
C LYS A 2 -22.69 -11.73 49.85
N ARG A 3 -21.87 -10.67 49.65
CA ARG A 3 -21.95 -9.80 48.47
C ARG A 3 -21.22 -10.51 47.33
N VAL A 4 -21.95 -10.85 46.27
CA VAL A 4 -21.38 -11.34 45.02
C VAL A 4 -20.96 -10.13 44.21
N LEU A 5 -19.67 -10.00 43.95
CA LEU A 5 -19.10 -8.99 43.08
C LEU A 5 -19.19 -9.48 41.62
N LEU A 6 -20.08 -8.91 40.85
CA LEU A 6 -20.22 -9.20 39.43
C LEU A 6 -19.15 -8.43 38.68
N VAL A 7 -18.09 -9.13 38.22
CA VAL A 7 -17.07 -8.55 37.35
C VAL A 7 -17.57 -8.59 35.88
N LEU A 8 -17.91 -7.43 35.34
CA LEU A 8 -18.33 -7.28 33.96
C LEU A 8 -17.08 -7.33 33.09
N LEU A 9 -16.83 -8.47 32.40
CA LEU A 9 -15.76 -8.62 31.44
C LEU A 9 -16.19 -7.95 30.12
N VAL A 10 -15.66 -6.76 29.84
CA VAL A 10 -15.86 -6.08 28.55
C VAL A 10 -14.88 -6.68 27.55
N LEU A 11 -15.40 -7.50 26.65
CA LEU A 11 -14.65 -8.01 25.50
C LEU A 11 -14.52 -6.90 24.44
N PHE A 12 -13.34 -6.30 24.33
CA PHE A 12 -13.00 -5.47 23.18
C PHE A 12 -12.71 -6.38 21.99
N VAL A 13 -13.60 -6.39 21.01
CA VAL A 13 -13.33 -7.02 19.72
C VAL A 13 -12.49 -6.07 18.90
N PHE A 14 -11.18 -6.33 18.82
CA PHE A 14 -10.33 -5.65 17.88
C PHE A 14 -10.50 -6.32 16.51
N ASN A 15 -11.08 -5.59 15.55
CA ASN A 15 -11.04 -6.02 14.15
C ASN A 15 -9.63 -5.74 13.62
N SER A 16 -8.75 -6.73 13.69
CA SER A 16 -7.47 -6.70 13.00
C SER A 16 -7.65 -7.30 11.61
N ASN A 17 -7.61 -6.47 10.59
CA ASN A 17 -7.49 -6.95 9.21
C ASN A 17 -6.03 -7.40 9.01
N ALA A 18 -5.77 -8.70 9.11
CA ALA A 18 -4.47 -9.25 8.78
C ALA A 18 -4.46 -9.65 7.31
N GLN A 19 -3.61 -9.01 6.52
CA GLN A 19 -3.34 -9.43 5.15
C GLN A 19 -2.21 -10.46 5.17
N ILE A 20 -2.43 -11.62 4.55
CA ILE A 20 -1.39 -12.64 4.39
C ILE A 20 -0.62 -12.31 3.11
N ILE A 21 0.66 -11.98 3.25
CA ILE A 21 1.56 -11.81 2.10
C ILE A 21 2.31 -13.12 1.92
N ILE A 22 2.12 -13.74 0.78
CA ILE A 22 2.92 -14.93 0.38
C ILE A 22 4.20 -14.40 -0.26
N SER A 23 5.34 -14.69 0.37
CA SER A 23 6.64 -14.30 -0.16
C SER A 23 6.95 -15.10 -1.43
N SER A 24 7.23 -14.38 -2.51
CA SER A 24 7.72 -14.83 -3.82
C SER A 24 7.01 -16.02 -4.47
N ASP A 25 6.67 -15.80 -5.73
CA ASP A 25 6.17 -16.82 -6.68
C ASP A 25 7.28 -17.84 -6.95
N THR A 26 7.40 -18.84 -6.08
CA THR A 26 8.38 -19.91 -6.21
C THR A 26 7.66 -21.15 -6.69
N ALA A 27 7.87 -21.53 -7.95
CA ALA A 27 7.40 -22.80 -8.46
C ALA A 27 8.20 -23.93 -7.79
N VAL A 28 7.61 -24.65 -6.86
CA VAL A 28 8.25 -25.77 -6.14
C VAL A 28 7.58 -27.08 -6.54
N CYS A 29 8.36 -28.01 -7.05
CA CYS A 29 7.94 -29.40 -7.24
C CYS A 29 8.21 -30.17 -5.92
N GLY A 30 7.19 -30.32 -5.08
CA GLY A 30 7.30 -31.03 -3.79
C GLY A 30 6.56 -30.35 -2.66
N SER A 31 6.64 -30.92 -1.45
CA SER A 31 6.13 -30.28 -0.24
C SER A 31 7.02 -29.10 0.15
N TYR A 32 6.47 -27.91 0.19
CA TYR A 32 7.14 -26.69 0.62
C TYR A 32 6.42 -26.13 1.85
N GLU A 33 7.18 -25.87 2.90
CA GLU A 33 6.68 -25.17 4.10
C GLU A 33 7.23 -23.74 4.06
N ASP A 34 6.36 -22.76 3.84
CA ASP A 34 6.70 -21.34 3.96
C ASP A 34 6.09 -20.76 5.24
N THR A 35 6.84 -19.90 5.91
CA THR A 35 6.34 -19.19 7.08
C THR A 35 5.57 -17.97 6.62
N LEU A 36 4.25 -18.04 6.66
CA LEU A 36 3.37 -16.89 6.41
C LEU A 36 3.59 -15.84 7.49
N GLN A 37 4.12 -14.70 7.12
CA GLN A 37 4.21 -13.56 8.01
C GLN A 37 2.95 -12.71 7.88
N ALA A 38 2.22 -12.53 8.98
CA ALA A 38 1.12 -11.59 9.04
C ALA A 38 1.69 -10.17 9.06
N LEU A 39 1.48 -9.41 7.99
CA LEU A 39 1.79 -8.00 7.96
C LEU A 39 0.71 -7.25 8.74
N SER A 40 1.10 -6.43 9.70
CA SER A 40 0.21 -5.43 10.28
C SER A 40 0.03 -4.30 9.26
N ALA A 41 -0.84 -4.54 8.28
CA ALA A 41 -1.13 -3.56 7.24
C ALA A 41 -2.10 -2.50 7.75
N VAL A 42 -1.81 -1.25 7.42
CA VAL A 42 -2.73 -0.12 7.61
C VAL A 42 -3.55 0.03 6.34
N GLN A 43 -4.86 0.08 6.48
CA GLN A 43 -5.74 0.43 5.38
C GLN A 43 -5.67 1.94 5.16
N SER A 44 -5.47 2.35 3.90
CA SER A 44 -5.56 3.75 3.49
C SER A 44 -6.95 4.32 3.75
N GLY A 45 -7.00 5.62 4.07
CA GLY A 45 -8.27 6.36 4.20
C GLY A 45 -8.86 6.83 2.87
N MET A 46 -8.25 6.52 1.73
CA MET A 46 -8.77 6.90 0.41
C MET A 46 -10.12 6.25 0.14
N ALA A 47 -11.13 7.07 -0.11
CA ALA A 47 -12.51 6.65 -0.32
C ALA A 47 -13.20 7.45 -1.43
N VAL A 48 -12.40 8.12 -2.26
CA VAL A 48 -12.87 8.87 -3.44
C VAL A 48 -11.99 8.55 -4.63
N ASP A 49 -12.49 8.84 -5.80
CA ASP A 49 -11.77 8.70 -7.05
C ASP A 49 -10.61 9.70 -7.14
N ASP A 50 -9.56 9.33 -7.88
CA ASP A 50 -8.43 10.21 -8.21
C ASP A 50 -7.79 10.93 -7.01
N GLN A 51 -7.60 10.24 -5.91
CA GLN A 51 -7.03 10.82 -4.68
C GLN A 51 -5.65 10.25 -4.35
N HIS A 52 -4.76 11.11 -3.84
CA HIS A 52 -3.59 10.70 -3.08
C HIS A 52 -3.93 10.55 -1.60
N ASP A 53 -3.27 9.60 -0.94
CA ASP A 53 -3.34 9.42 0.51
C ASP A 53 -2.58 10.53 1.26
N VAL A 54 -2.58 10.47 2.56
CA VAL A 54 -1.71 11.27 3.44
C VAL A 54 -0.25 10.83 3.26
N VAL A 55 0.66 11.59 3.86
CA VAL A 55 2.08 11.18 3.94
C VAL A 55 2.23 9.90 4.75
N VAL A 56 2.92 8.91 4.20
CA VAL A 56 3.13 7.59 4.77
C VAL A 56 4.61 7.36 5.07
N PRO A 57 5.00 6.95 6.30
CA PRO A 57 6.38 6.59 6.62
C PRO A 57 6.76 5.25 5.97
N ILE A 58 7.93 5.19 5.32
CA ILE A 58 8.49 3.95 4.73
C ILE A 58 9.02 3.01 5.82
N GLY A 59 9.42 3.55 6.98
CA GLY A 59 9.98 2.78 8.09
C GLY A 59 11.50 2.54 8.01
N PHE A 60 12.12 2.87 6.89
CA PHE A 60 13.57 2.86 6.65
C PHE A 60 13.94 3.94 5.63
N THR A 61 15.23 4.16 5.39
CA THR A 61 15.69 5.02 4.31
C THR A 61 15.73 4.23 3.01
N PHE A 62 15.00 4.71 2.01
CA PHE A 62 15.02 4.20 0.64
C PHE A 62 15.67 5.22 -0.29
N ASN A 63 16.63 4.81 -1.11
CA ASN A 63 17.28 5.71 -2.07
C ASN A 63 16.62 5.57 -3.44
N PHE A 64 16.08 6.67 -3.94
CA PHE A 64 15.48 6.73 -5.26
C PHE A 64 16.26 7.74 -6.12
N TYR A 65 16.88 7.26 -7.21
CA TYR A 65 17.81 8.04 -8.05
C TYR A 65 18.88 8.77 -7.23
N GLY A 66 19.43 8.11 -6.19
CA GLY A 66 20.51 8.64 -5.35
C GLY A 66 20.09 9.63 -4.27
N LEU A 67 18.80 9.91 -4.13
CA LEU A 67 18.25 10.75 -3.08
C LEU A 67 17.58 9.88 -1.99
N PRO A 68 17.84 10.13 -0.69
CA PRO A 68 17.26 9.37 0.40
C PRO A 68 15.85 9.85 0.74
N TYR A 69 14.92 8.91 0.89
CA TYR A 69 13.55 9.15 1.32
C TYR A 69 13.17 8.26 2.49
N THR A 70 12.42 8.79 3.45
CA THR A 70 11.86 8.05 4.59
C THR A 70 10.35 8.07 4.62
N GLN A 71 9.75 8.80 3.68
CA GLN A 71 8.30 8.99 3.54
C GLN A 71 7.94 9.03 2.06
N LEU A 72 6.69 8.71 1.77
CA LEU A 72 6.10 8.78 0.44
C LEU A 72 4.61 9.09 0.53
N VAL A 73 3.97 9.25 -0.62
CA VAL A 73 2.52 9.38 -0.76
C VAL A 73 2.04 8.28 -1.70
N VAL A 74 0.97 7.59 -1.31
CA VAL A 74 0.35 6.54 -2.13
C VAL A 74 -0.77 7.14 -2.96
N SER A 75 -0.82 6.79 -4.24
CA SER A 75 -1.89 7.16 -5.16
C SER A 75 -2.99 6.10 -5.19
N GLY A 76 -4.25 6.52 -5.29
CA GLY A 76 -5.38 5.64 -5.61
C GLY A 76 -5.24 4.99 -6.98
N ASN A 77 -4.49 5.61 -7.91
CA ASN A 77 -4.32 5.17 -9.31
C ASN A 77 -3.07 4.30 -9.55
N GLY A 78 -2.60 3.56 -8.53
CA GLY A 78 -1.62 2.48 -8.74
C GLY A 78 -0.16 2.94 -8.84
N TYR A 79 0.26 3.98 -8.12
CA TYR A 79 1.64 4.40 -8.00
C TYR A 79 1.95 4.98 -6.62
N VAL A 80 3.23 5.22 -6.32
CA VAL A 80 3.69 6.01 -5.18
C VAL A 80 4.54 7.16 -5.65
N THR A 81 4.52 8.29 -4.93
CA THR A 81 5.40 9.42 -5.20
C THR A 81 6.16 9.85 -3.94
N PHE A 82 7.39 10.31 -4.13
CA PHE A 82 8.21 10.91 -3.08
C PHE A 82 8.02 12.43 -2.98
N ASP A 83 7.17 13.02 -3.82
CA ASP A 83 6.72 14.41 -3.68
C ASP A 83 5.63 14.50 -2.61
N LEU A 84 6.01 14.85 -1.38
CA LEU A 84 5.10 14.93 -0.24
C LEU A 84 4.06 16.05 -0.35
N MET A 85 4.23 16.99 -1.29
CA MET A 85 3.25 18.06 -1.55
C MET A 85 1.97 17.51 -2.20
N GLN A 86 2.02 16.29 -2.73
CA GLN A 86 0.87 15.62 -3.33
C GLN A 86 -0.07 14.98 -2.29
N ALA A 87 0.31 14.95 -1.01
CA ALA A 87 -0.53 14.36 0.03
C ALA A 87 -1.93 14.98 0.06
N SER A 88 -2.95 14.13 0.01
CA SER A 88 -4.37 14.49 -0.01
C SER A 88 -4.79 15.36 -1.22
N GLN A 89 -3.96 15.42 -2.27
CA GLN A 89 -4.28 16.14 -3.50
C GLN A 89 -4.85 15.20 -4.58
N TYR A 90 -5.26 15.79 -5.69
CA TYR A 90 -5.68 15.06 -6.88
C TYR A 90 -4.57 14.15 -7.40
N SER A 91 -4.93 12.93 -7.74
CA SER A 91 -4.02 11.92 -8.32
C SER A 91 -4.34 11.72 -9.80
N PRO A 92 -3.41 12.03 -10.72
CA PRO A 92 -3.64 11.80 -12.14
C PRO A 92 -3.72 10.30 -12.46
N TRP A 93 -4.58 9.97 -13.40
CA TRP A 93 -4.89 8.60 -13.83
C TRP A 93 -4.48 8.29 -15.27
N ALA A 94 -4.28 9.32 -16.11
CA ALA A 94 -4.00 9.15 -17.54
C ALA A 94 -2.59 9.58 -17.92
N ILE A 95 -1.98 8.83 -18.83
CA ILE A 95 -0.72 9.19 -19.48
C ILE A 95 -1.06 10.09 -20.66
N GLY A 96 -0.97 11.41 -20.48
CA GLY A 96 -1.26 12.40 -21.51
C GLY A 96 -0.07 12.75 -22.41
N ALA A 97 1.14 12.31 -22.06
CA ALA A 97 2.39 12.62 -22.77
C ALA A 97 3.47 11.55 -22.49
N PRO A 98 4.58 11.54 -23.26
CA PRO A 98 5.71 10.68 -22.94
C PRO A 98 6.27 10.91 -21.54
N ILE A 99 6.74 9.86 -20.87
CA ILE A 99 7.39 9.89 -19.56
C ILE A 99 8.92 9.80 -19.76
N PRO A 100 9.73 10.63 -19.09
CA PRO A 100 9.38 11.70 -18.15
C PRO A 100 8.82 12.94 -18.84
N ASN A 101 7.89 13.63 -18.17
CA ASN A 101 7.33 14.90 -18.61
C ASN A 101 7.44 15.94 -17.47
N PRO A 102 8.57 16.64 -17.35
CA PRO A 102 8.83 17.56 -16.25
C PRO A 102 7.76 18.63 -16.09
N GLY A 103 7.30 18.84 -14.86
CA GLY A 103 6.24 19.76 -14.51
C GLY A 103 4.82 19.19 -14.68
N VAL A 104 4.68 17.93 -15.07
CA VAL A 104 3.40 17.23 -15.18
C VAL A 104 3.41 15.98 -14.30
N LEU A 105 2.46 15.90 -13.38
CA LEU A 105 2.33 14.75 -12.46
C LEU A 105 1.96 13.45 -13.21
N PRO A 106 2.38 12.30 -12.66
CA PRO A 106 3.18 12.12 -11.45
C PRO A 106 4.67 12.34 -11.70
N GLU A 107 5.32 13.06 -10.79
CA GLU A 107 6.77 13.23 -10.75
C GLU A 107 7.36 12.51 -9.53
N ASN A 108 8.66 12.21 -9.60
CA ASN A 108 9.39 11.55 -8.50
C ASN A 108 8.66 10.30 -8.00
N ALA A 109 8.20 9.46 -8.92
CA ALA A 109 7.25 8.40 -8.67
C ALA A 109 7.76 7.02 -9.13
N ILE A 110 7.29 5.97 -8.43
CA ILE A 110 7.39 4.59 -8.87
C ILE A 110 5.99 4.14 -9.26
N MET A 111 5.83 3.78 -10.51
CA MET A 111 4.57 3.37 -11.08
C MET A 111 4.46 1.85 -11.04
N ALA A 112 3.45 1.33 -10.32
CA ALA A 112 2.94 0.00 -10.51
C ALA A 112 2.09 0.03 -11.79
N PRO A 113 0.89 -0.44 -11.91
CA PRO A 113 0.22 -0.37 -13.21
C PRO A 113 -0.34 1.01 -13.60
N TRP A 114 -0.11 2.07 -12.90
CA TRP A 114 -0.68 3.40 -13.09
C TRP A 114 -1.83 3.45 -14.13
N GLN A 115 -3.05 3.37 -13.63
CA GLN A 115 -4.25 3.33 -14.45
C GLN A 115 -5.46 3.87 -13.69
N ASP A 116 -6.52 4.15 -14.40
CA ASP A 116 -7.76 4.71 -13.89
C ASP A 116 -8.55 3.66 -13.09
N ILE A 117 -8.32 3.60 -11.78
CA ILE A 117 -9.00 2.72 -10.83
C ILE A 117 -9.64 3.54 -9.72
N ASN A 118 -10.86 3.18 -9.32
CA ASN A 118 -11.68 4.01 -8.43
C ASN A 118 -11.80 3.42 -7.03
N THR A 119 -11.04 3.98 -6.09
CA THR A 119 -11.08 3.60 -4.67
C THR A 119 -12.39 4.02 -3.97
N GLY A 120 -13.17 4.90 -4.60
CA GLY A 120 -14.44 5.40 -4.04
C GLY A 120 -15.60 4.43 -4.17
N ILE A 121 -15.50 3.40 -5.01
CA ILE A 121 -16.60 2.44 -5.27
C ILE A 121 -16.34 1.03 -4.77
N GLY A 122 -15.11 0.69 -4.42
CA GLY A 122 -14.79 -0.64 -3.88
C GLY A 122 -13.31 -0.93 -3.77
N GLY A 123 -13.00 -2.11 -3.21
CA GLY A 123 -11.64 -2.50 -2.92
C GLY A 123 -11.03 -1.69 -1.77
N ALA A 124 -9.72 -1.82 -1.60
CA ALA A 124 -8.97 -1.02 -0.63
C ALA A 124 -7.49 -0.99 -0.96
N VAL A 125 -6.81 0.07 -0.53
CA VAL A 125 -5.35 0.16 -0.56
C VAL A 125 -4.81 -0.13 0.84
N TYR A 126 -3.81 -0.99 0.92
CA TYR A 126 -3.13 -1.34 2.17
C TYR A 126 -1.64 -1.05 2.03
N TYR A 127 -1.01 -0.64 3.12
CA TYR A 127 0.44 -0.49 3.16
C TYR A 127 1.00 -0.85 4.54
N GLY A 128 2.27 -1.21 4.57
CA GLY A 128 2.95 -1.55 5.82
C GLY A 128 4.38 -1.98 5.62
N VAL A 129 5.05 -2.19 6.76
CA VAL A 129 6.45 -2.63 6.80
C VAL A 129 6.51 -4.03 7.38
N THR A 130 7.30 -4.90 6.75
CA THR A 130 7.61 -6.24 7.26
C THR A 130 9.11 -6.50 7.26
N GLY A 131 9.52 -7.59 7.88
CA GLY A 131 10.93 -7.98 7.98
C GLY A 131 11.66 -7.31 9.14
N ILE A 132 12.95 -7.58 9.23
CA ILE A 132 13.85 -7.09 10.29
C ILE A 132 15.02 -6.35 9.62
N ALA A 133 15.41 -5.20 10.18
CA ALA A 133 16.56 -4.46 9.68
C ALA A 133 17.82 -5.35 9.61
N PRO A 134 18.62 -5.28 8.55
CA PRO A 134 18.55 -4.35 7.42
C PRO A 134 17.77 -4.87 6.19
N ASN A 135 16.87 -5.84 6.36
CA ASN A 135 16.14 -6.51 5.28
C ASN A 135 14.62 -6.26 5.39
N ARG A 136 14.22 -5.04 5.74
CA ARG A 136 12.80 -4.67 5.78
C ARG A 136 12.24 -4.45 4.38
N MET A 137 10.95 -4.64 4.24
CA MET A 137 10.19 -4.34 3.04
C MET A 137 9.04 -3.40 3.40
N PHE A 138 8.87 -2.32 2.66
CA PHE A 138 7.66 -1.53 2.66
C PHE A 138 6.80 -1.98 1.48
N ILE A 139 5.55 -2.31 1.75
CA ILE A 139 4.65 -2.92 0.78
C ILE A 139 3.40 -2.07 0.66
N VAL A 140 3.00 -1.77 -0.58
CA VAL A 140 1.69 -1.19 -0.91
C VAL A 140 0.92 -2.20 -1.73
N THR A 141 -0.34 -2.45 -1.37
CA THR A 141 -1.23 -3.35 -2.11
C THR A 141 -2.50 -2.61 -2.47
N TRP A 142 -2.79 -2.50 -3.75
CA TRP A 142 -4.10 -2.15 -4.28
C TRP A 142 -4.90 -3.44 -4.43
N CYS A 143 -5.97 -3.61 -3.67
CA CYS A 143 -6.68 -4.88 -3.54
C CYS A 143 -8.11 -4.76 -4.06
N ALA A 144 -8.41 -5.48 -5.14
CA ALA A 144 -9.74 -5.61 -5.74
C ALA A 144 -10.43 -4.25 -6.01
N ILE A 145 -9.66 -3.25 -6.46
CA ILE A 145 -10.20 -1.91 -6.76
C ILE A 145 -10.84 -1.93 -8.14
N PRO A 146 -12.10 -1.50 -8.29
CA PRO A 146 -12.76 -1.44 -9.59
C PRO A 146 -12.08 -0.48 -10.56
N MET A 147 -12.02 -0.86 -11.84
CA MET A 147 -11.66 0.06 -12.92
C MET A 147 -12.70 1.16 -13.04
N PHE A 148 -12.29 2.40 -13.34
CA PHE A 148 -13.23 3.54 -13.44
C PHE A 148 -14.35 3.30 -14.45
N SER A 149 -14.03 2.86 -15.66
CA SER A 149 -15.02 2.67 -16.73
C SER A 149 -15.63 1.27 -16.79
N CYS A 150 -15.01 0.27 -16.13
CA CYS A 150 -15.42 -1.15 -16.15
C CYS A 150 -15.46 -1.67 -14.72
N THR A 151 -16.45 -1.26 -13.95
CA THR A 151 -16.50 -1.49 -12.49
C THR A 151 -16.65 -2.98 -12.09
N SER A 152 -16.95 -3.87 -13.03
CA SER A 152 -16.90 -5.32 -12.85
C SER A 152 -15.48 -5.87 -12.88
N ASP A 153 -14.53 -5.13 -13.48
CA ASP A 153 -13.14 -5.53 -13.60
C ASP A 153 -12.37 -4.99 -12.40
N LEU A 154 -11.85 -5.91 -11.60
CA LEU A 154 -11.18 -5.59 -10.36
C LEU A 154 -9.66 -5.65 -10.54
N HIS A 155 -9.00 -4.56 -10.20
CA HIS A 155 -7.55 -4.46 -10.23
C HIS A 155 -6.95 -4.89 -8.89
N THR A 156 -5.92 -5.74 -8.95
CA THR A 156 -5.09 -6.08 -7.78
C THR A 156 -3.62 -6.05 -8.19
N SER A 157 -2.83 -5.26 -7.47
CA SER A 157 -1.39 -5.17 -7.67
C SER A 157 -0.66 -4.86 -6.37
N GLN A 158 0.66 -5.05 -6.40
CA GLN A 158 1.52 -4.79 -5.25
C GLN A 158 2.81 -4.10 -5.70
N LEU A 159 3.27 -3.15 -4.88
CA LEU A 159 4.56 -2.49 -5.00
C LEU A 159 5.35 -2.76 -3.74
N VAL A 160 6.62 -3.16 -3.89
CA VAL A 160 7.50 -3.48 -2.77
C VAL A 160 8.79 -2.68 -2.86
N LEU A 161 9.13 -1.96 -1.80
CA LEU A 161 10.42 -1.29 -1.63
C LEU A 161 11.27 -2.10 -0.65
N TYR A 162 12.49 -2.45 -1.05
CA TYR A 162 13.41 -3.26 -0.24
C TYR A 162 14.45 -2.38 0.43
N GLU A 163 14.61 -2.52 1.75
CA GLU A 163 15.67 -1.86 2.50
C GLU A 163 17.05 -2.33 2.01
N GLY A 164 17.99 -1.40 1.85
CA GLY A 164 19.41 -1.68 1.56
C GLY A 164 19.72 -2.13 0.13
N SER A 165 18.72 -2.51 -0.66
CA SER A 165 18.92 -2.84 -2.08
C SER A 165 18.41 -1.75 -3.02
N ASP A 166 17.59 -0.82 -2.51
CA ASP A 166 17.00 0.29 -3.26
C ASP A 166 16.27 -0.16 -4.55
N LYS A 167 15.55 -1.29 -4.42
CA LYS A 167 14.77 -1.94 -5.48
C LYS A 167 13.29 -1.88 -5.17
#